data_70495bc4ed4ee484f771d7bb53412bdb
#
_entry.id   70495bc4ed4ee484f771d7bb53412bdb
#
_cell.length_a   1.000
_cell.length_b   1.000
_cell.length_c   1.000
_cell.angle_alpha   90.00
_cell.angle_beta   90.00
_cell.angle_gamma   90.00
#
_symmetry.space_group_name_H-M   'P 1'
#
loop_
_entity.id
_entity.type
_entity.pdbx_description
1 polymer ?
#
loop_
_entity_poly.entity_id
_entity_poly.type
_entity_poly.pdbx_seq_one_letter_code
_entity_poly.pdbx_strand_id
1 'polypeptide(L)'
;MRKTSHLDLTDHRIWKDKNITFEAKDIYSYLYIEGFDRTIANVNIGRIQGKIKGLKNVAFRKNLILLEKHKYITFKEYDRGLYEYTIC
;
A
#
# COMPACT_ATOMS: atom_id res chain seq x y z
N MET A 1 4.47 -11.82 21.60
CA MET A 1 4.47 -11.36 20.94
C MET A 1 4.90 -10.62 20.42
N ARG A 2 5.18 -10.44 19.93
CA ARG A 2 5.63 -9.69 19.40
C ARG A 2 5.09 -8.82 18.78
N LYS A 3 4.90 -8.26 18.86
CA LYS A 3 4.34 -7.48 18.30
C LYS A 3 4.67 -6.57 17.48
N THR A 4 4.68 -5.95 17.47
CA THR A 4 4.93 -5.08 16.44
C THR A 4 5.15 -5.76 15.17
N SER A 5 4.33 -6.58 14.89
CA SER A 5 4.42 -7.41 13.73
C SER A 5 4.46 -6.65 12.42
N HIS A 6 3.99 -5.41 12.42
CA HIS A 6 4.07 -4.63 11.18
C HIS A 6 5.51 -4.39 10.74
N LEU A 7 6.45 -4.53 11.65
CA LEU A 7 7.84 -4.39 11.29
C LEU A 7 8.43 -5.65 10.69
N ASP A 8 7.67 -6.73 10.70
CA ASP A 8 8.13 -8.01 10.18
C ASP A 8 7.64 -8.29 8.79
N LEU A 9 7.36 -7.24 8.03
CA LEU A 9 6.96 -7.41 6.64
C LEU A 9 8.01 -8.13 5.82
N THR A 10 9.24 -8.22 6.31
CA THR A 10 10.28 -8.97 5.61
C THR A 10 9.89 -10.43 5.42
N ASP A 11 8.99 -10.96 6.26
CA ASP A 11 8.51 -12.32 6.09
C ASP A 11 7.25 -12.40 5.21
N HIS A 12 6.71 -11.25 4.85
CA HIS A 12 5.52 -11.23 4.01
C HIS A 12 5.88 -11.66 2.60
N ARG A 13 4.98 -12.41 1.97
CA ARG A 13 5.21 -12.91 0.61
C ARG A 13 5.52 -11.82 -0.40
N ILE A 14 5.09 -10.59 -0.13
CA ILE A 14 5.30 -9.51 -1.08
C ILE A 14 6.79 -9.23 -1.30
N TRP A 15 7.63 -9.42 -0.28
CA TRP A 15 9.05 -9.14 -0.40
C TRP A 15 9.78 -10.14 -1.28
N LYS A 16 9.16 -11.30 -1.50
CA LYS A 16 9.71 -12.32 -2.36
C LYS A 16 9.07 -12.35 -3.73
N ASP A 17 8.08 -11.49 -3.95
CA ASP A 17 7.33 -11.47 -5.19
C ASP A 17 8.06 -10.64 -6.24
N LYS A 18 8.56 -11.30 -7.27
CA LYS A 18 9.32 -10.64 -8.32
C LYS A 18 8.44 -9.82 -9.26
N ASN A 19 7.15 -9.99 -9.18
CA ASN A 19 6.22 -9.25 -10.02
C ASN A 19 5.85 -7.89 -9.45
N ILE A 20 6.28 -7.60 -8.23
CA ILE A 20 5.96 -6.37 -7.54
C ILE A 20 7.21 -5.50 -7.47
N THR A 21 7.11 -4.27 -7.93
CA THR A 21 8.25 -3.35 -7.91
C THR A 21 8.59 -2.94 -6.48
N PHE A 22 9.82 -2.45 -6.28
CA PHE A 22 10.22 -1.96 -4.96
C PHE A 22 9.34 -0.78 -4.54
N GLU A 23 8.97 0.10 -5.47
CA GLU A 23 8.09 1.22 -5.14
C GLU A 23 6.74 0.73 -4.64
N ALA A 24 6.18 -0.28 -5.29
CA ALA A 24 4.91 -0.85 -4.85
C ALA A 24 5.04 -1.51 -3.49
N LYS A 25 6.16 -2.17 -3.23
CA LYS A 25 6.40 -2.78 -1.92
C LYS A 25 6.48 -1.74 -0.82
N ASP A 26 7.13 -0.61 -1.10
CA ASP A 26 7.20 0.49 -0.15
C ASP A 26 5.82 1.04 0.16
N ILE A 27 5.03 1.29 -0.88
CA ILE A 27 3.67 1.79 -0.71
C ILE A 27 2.86 0.79 0.11
N TYR A 28 2.96 -0.48 -0.23
CA TYR A 28 2.25 -1.52 0.50
C TYR A 28 2.61 -1.52 1.98
N SER A 29 3.88 -1.30 2.29
CA SER A 29 4.32 -1.27 3.70
C SER A 29 3.57 -0.22 4.49
N TYR A 30 3.43 0.99 3.93
CA TYR A 30 2.69 2.04 4.63
C TYR A 30 1.22 1.71 4.74
N LEU A 31 0.63 1.16 3.67
CA LEU A 31 -0.77 0.76 3.71
C LEU A 31 -1.00 -0.33 4.74
N TYR A 32 -0.09 -1.28 4.82
CA TYR A 32 -0.21 -2.41 5.74
C TYR A 32 -0.17 -1.96 7.19
N ILE A 33 0.73 -1.05 7.52
CA ILE A 33 0.84 -0.58 8.88
C ILE A 33 -0.46 0.06 9.36
N GLU A 34 -1.11 0.84 8.51
CA GLU A 34 -2.33 1.52 8.91
C GLU A 34 -3.57 0.65 8.74
N GLY A 35 -3.58 -0.19 7.70
CA GLY A 35 -4.79 -0.89 7.28
C GLY A 35 -4.88 -2.35 7.64
N PHE A 36 -3.92 -2.87 8.37
CA PHE A 36 -3.98 -4.28 8.74
C PHE A 36 -5.25 -4.56 9.52
N ASP A 37 -6.00 -5.55 9.06
CA ASP A 37 -7.21 -6.02 9.74
C ASP A 37 -8.36 -5.03 9.74
N ARG A 38 -8.35 -4.06 8.83
CA ARG A 38 -9.48 -3.13 8.71
C ARG A 38 -9.42 -2.44 7.35
N THR A 39 -10.52 -1.76 7.02
CA THR A 39 -10.60 -0.94 5.83
C THR A 39 -10.27 0.50 6.20
N ILE A 40 -9.41 1.12 5.42
CA ILE A 40 -9.05 2.52 5.62
C ILE A 40 -9.74 3.34 4.54
N ALA A 41 -10.57 4.27 4.98
CA ALA A 41 -11.27 5.17 4.07
C ALA A 41 -10.57 6.53 4.04
N ASN A 42 -10.82 7.28 2.97
CA ASN A 42 -10.34 8.65 2.84
C ASN A 42 -8.83 8.78 2.94
N VAL A 43 -8.11 7.81 2.39
CA VAL A 43 -6.65 7.86 2.36
C VAL A 43 -6.22 9.02 1.46
N ASN A 44 -5.42 9.91 2.01
CA ASN A 44 -4.86 10.99 1.23
C ASN A 44 -3.43 10.63 0.85
N ILE A 45 -3.18 10.57 -0.45
CA ILE A 45 -1.87 10.14 -0.92
C ILE A 45 -0.76 11.09 -0.53
N GLY A 46 -1.10 12.33 -0.19
CA GLY A 46 -0.09 13.29 0.25
C GLY A 46 0.72 12.81 1.44
N ARG A 47 0.09 12.05 2.34
CA ARG A 47 0.81 11.51 3.48
C ARG A 47 1.89 10.53 3.06
N ILE A 48 1.55 9.69 2.10
CA ILE A 48 2.50 8.70 1.60
C ILE A 48 3.55 9.36 0.72
N GLN A 49 3.13 10.35 -0.09
CA GLN A 49 4.05 11.11 -0.91
C GLN A 49 5.11 11.81 -0.06
N GLY A 50 4.73 12.24 1.14
CA GLY A 50 5.68 12.85 2.04
C GLY A 50 6.74 11.89 2.55
N LYS A 51 6.47 10.59 2.48
CA LYS A 51 7.41 9.57 2.95
C LYS A 51 8.20 8.91 1.84
N ILE A 52 7.69 8.96 0.62
CA ILE A 52 8.35 8.34 -0.54
C ILE A 52 8.71 9.45 -1.51
N LYS A 53 9.97 9.81 -1.53
CA LYS A 53 10.45 10.91 -2.33
C LYS A 53 10.19 10.65 -3.81
N GLY A 54 9.63 11.64 -4.49
CA GLY A 54 9.41 11.54 -5.92
C GLY A 54 8.15 10.81 -6.34
N LEU A 55 7.36 10.34 -5.38
CA LEU A 55 6.14 9.62 -5.72
C LEU A 55 5.08 10.60 -6.22
N LYS A 56 4.61 10.40 -7.44
CA LYS A 56 3.59 11.23 -8.06
C LYS A 56 2.26 10.49 -8.08
N ASN A 57 1.18 11.26 -8.30
CA ASN A 57 -0.17 10.68 -8.28
C ASN A 57 -0.33 9.54 -9.26
N VAL A 58 0.20 9.70 -10.47
CA VAL A 58 0.06 8.66 -11.49
C VAL A 58 0.78 7.39 -11.06
N ALA A 59 1.98 7.53 -10.52
CA ALA A 59 2.75 6.38 -10.07
C ALA A 59 2.06 5.70 -8.89
N PHE A 60 1.51 6.49 -7.96
CA PHE A 60 0.81 5.94 -6.83
C PHE A 60 -0.36 5.06 -7.30
N ARG A 61 -1.16 5.60 -8.21
CA ARG A 61 -2.32 4.86 -8.71
C ARG A 61 -1.91 3.59 -9.43
N LYS A 62 -0.87 3.67 -10.25
CA LYS A 62 -0.37 2.48 -10.94
C LYS A 62 0.07 1.40 -9.98
N ASN A 63 0.70 1.80 -8.88
CA ASN A 63 1.15 0.83 -7.88
C ASN A 63 -0.03 0.21 -7.14
N LEU A 64 -1.09 0.98 -6.88
CA LEU A 64 -2.29 0.39 -6.29
C LEU A 64 -2.92 -0.64 -7.23
N ILE A 65 -2.97 -0.33 -8.51
CA ILE A 65 -3.51 -1.26 -9.51
C ILE A 65 -2.68 -2.54 -9.55
N LEU A 66 -1.37 -2.40 -9.50
CA LEU A 66 -0.48 -3.55 -9.49
C LEU A 66 -0.70 -4.42 -8.25
N LEU A 67 -0.80 -3.77 -7.09
CA LEU A 67 -1.02 -4.49 -5.84
C LEU A 67 -2.37 -5.21 -5.85
N GLU A 68 -3.40 -4.57 -6.38
CA GLU A 68 -4.71 -5.19 -6.47
C GLU A 68 -4.70 -6.36 -7.45
N LYS A 69 -4.03 -6.19 -8.57
CA LYS A 69 -3.93 -7.25 -9.56
C LYS A 69 -3.34 -8.52 -8.97
N HIS A 70 -2.37 -8.36 -8.09
CA HIS A 70 -1.70 -9.50 -7.46
C HIS A 70 -2.30 -9.87 -6.11
N LYS A 71 -3.47 -9.32 -5.80
CA LYS A 71 -4.28 -9.71 -4.64
C LYS A 71 -3.67 -9.38 -3.30
N TYR A 72 -2.93 -8.28 -3.25
CA TYR A 72 -2.42 -7.77 -1.98
C TYR A 72 -3.38 -6.82 -1.31
N ILE A 73 -4.15 -6.08 -2.11
CA ILE A 73 -5.15 -5.15 -1.59
C ILE A 73 -6.36 -5.13 -2.53
N THR A 74 -7.46 -4.54 -2.04
CA THR A 74 -8.51 -4.04 -2.89
C THR A 74 -8.64 -2.55 -2.61
N PHE A 75 -9.02 -1.75 -3.60
CA PHE A 75 -9.13 -0.32 -3.39
C PHE A 75 -10.21 0.30 -4.26
N LYS A 76 -10.68 1.47 -3.83
CA LYS A 76 -11.58 2.31 -4.60
C LYS A 76 -11.07 3.73 -4.58
N GLU A 77 -11.26 4.44 -5.67
CA GLU A 77 -10.95 5.85 -5.74
C GLU A 77 -12.27 6.61 -5.80
N TYR A 78 -12.48 7.51 -4.83
CA TYR A 78 -13.72 8.27 -4.79
C TYR A 78 -13.61 9.58 -5.56
N ASP A 79 -12.90 10.51 -4.97
CA ASP A 79 -12.60 11.77 -5.61
C ASP A 79 -11.15 11.77 -5.98
N ARG A 80 -10.73 12.80 -6.67
CA ARG A 80 -9.35 12.89 -7.08
C ARG A 80 -8.44 12.82 -5.86
N GLY A 81 -7.61 11.80 -5.81
CA GLY A 81 -6.65 11.64 -4.75
C GLY A 81 -7.17 11.09 -3.45
N LEU A 82 -8.44 10.68 -3.40
CA LEU A 82 -9.00 10.06 -2.20
C LEU A 82 -9.29 8.60 -2.47
N TYR A 83 -8.73 7.75 -1.65
CA TYR A 83 -8.84 6.31 -1.83
C TYR A 83 -9.35 5.64 -0.57
N GLU A 84 -9.98 4.51 -0.78
CA GLU A 84 -10.30 3.57 0.28
C GLU A 84 -9.62 2.26 -0.08
N TYR A 85 -9.04 1.59 0.90
CA TYR A 85 -8.41 0.31 0.62
C TYR A 85 -8.59 -0.67 1.76
N THR A 86 -8.46 -1.93 1.43
CA THR A 86 -8.49 -3.04 2.38
C THR A 86 -7.33 -3.96 2.04
N ILE A 87 -6.58 -4.37 3.07
CA ILE A 87 -5.53 -5.36 2.89
C ILE A 87 -6.16 -6.74 2.73
N CYS A 88 -5.75 -7.46 1.72
CA CYS A 88 -6.28 -8.82 1.49
C CYS A 88 -5.74 -9.83 2.49
#